data_4308bdd98609a9706d8a6e34b9395134
#
_entry.id   4308bdd98609a9706d8a6e34b9395134
#
_cell.length_a   1.000
_cell.length_b   1.000
_cell.length_c   1.000
_cell.angle_alpha   90.00
_cell.angle_beta   90.00
_cell.angle_gamma   90.00
#
_symmetry.space_group_name_H-M   'P 1'
#
loop_
_entity.id
_entity.type
_entity.pdbx_description
1 polymer ?
#
loop_
_entity_poly.entity_id
_entity_poly.type
_entity_poly.pdbx_seq_one_letter_code
_entity_poly.pdbx_strand_id
1 'polypeptide(L)'
;MYKGKTIAIVVPAYNEENLIIRVIDTIPEFVDQIIVVNDDSTDNTLTILDNEKKHHPNLEVISHTKNQGVGGAIATGYKRAKDINVDVTVIMQGDFQTDPADLPSIIEPIVSGEIDYTKGNRLFRGESWDMIPHYRYLGNSFLSFFTKIASGYWHIADSQSGYTAISHNALCLLDLDNLYKRYGVFNDILIKLNIENCRVRDVSIRPVYNIGEKSGIRLWKVIPTISRLLFRGFFKRLFIKYVIKDFHPLVLFYSFSFLTLPLSFIFLCRTFYGYFTRGVVPPTSHLLFWFLFISGIQTLLFAMWFDMEYNRDLK
;
A
#
# COMPACT_ATOMS: atom_id res chain seq x y z
N MET A 1 1.76 7.37 26.40
CA MET A 1 2.30 8.50 25.59
C MET A 1 3.76 8.26 25.24
N TYR A 2 4.15 8.49 24.01
CA TYR A 2 5.52 8.35 23.54
C TYR A 2 6.08 9.74 23.17
N LYS A 3 7.11 10.21 23.90
CA LYS A 3 7.74 11.54 23.72
C LYS A 3 6.70 12.70 23.67
N GLY A 4 5.69 12.64 24.52
CA GLY A 4 4.65 13.66 24.62
C GLY A 4 3.54 13.58 23.54
N LYS A 5 3.55 12.52 22.70
CA LYS A 5 2.55 12.24 21.70
C LYS A 5 1.65 11.07 22.09
N THR A 6 0.38 11.17 21.77
CA THR A 6 -0.60 10.10 21.98
C THR A 6 -0.54 9.09 20.84
N ILE A 7 -0.48 7.80 21.18
CA ILE A 7 -0.34 6.70 20.22
C ILE A 7 -1.56 5.77 20.31
N ALA A 8 -2.22 5.53 19.20
CA ALA A 8 -3.22 4.49 19.06
C ALA A 8 -2.72 3.35 18.15
N ILE A 9 -3.03 2.12 18.52
CA ILE A 9 -2.84 0.95 17.66
C ILE A 9 -4.21 0.47 17.18
N VAL A 10 -4.37 0.31 15.87
CA VAL A 10 -5.53 -0.30 15.24
C VAL A 10 -5.16 -1.72 14.81
N VAL A 11 -5.90 -2.70 15.30
CA VAL A 11 -5.72 -4.12 15.01
C VAL A 11 -6.94 -4.64 14.25
N PRO A 12 -6.89 -4.81 12.92
CA PRO A 12 -7.93 -5.52 12.20
C PRO A 12 -7.85 -7.01 12.53
N ALA A 13 -8.96 -7.60 12.96
CA ALA A 13 -9.05 -9.01 13.36
C ALA A 13 -10.20 -9.72 12.64
N TYR A 14 -9.91 -10.90 12.07
CA TYR A 14 -10.90 -11.80 11.49
C TYR A 14 -10.46 -13.26 11.66
N ASN A 15 -11.14 -13.99 12.56
CA ASN A 15 -10.81 -15.37 12.91
C ASN A 15 -9.37 -15.54 13.43
N GLU A 16 -9.03 -14.76 14.46
CA GLU A 16 -7.70 -14.73 15.08
C GLU A 16 -7.72 -15.25 16.54
N GLU A 17 -8.64 -16.15 16.87
CA GLU A 17 -8.80 -16.68 18.24
C GLU A 17 -7.51 -17.21 18.89
N ASN A 18 -6.57 -17.69 18.07
CA ASN A 18 -5.32 -18.29 18.57
C ASN A 18 -4.20 -17.24 18.80
N LEU A 19 -4.27 -16.07 18.18
CA LEU A 19 -3.15 -15.12 18.15
C LEU A 19 -3.48 -13.76 18.73
N ILE A 20 -4.77 -13.38 18.79
CA ILE A 20 -5.18 -12.02 19.15
C ILE A 20 -4.78 -11.60 20.55
N ILE A 21 -4.85 -12.50 21.55
CA ILE A 21 -4.40 -12.24 22.93
C ILE A 21 -2.91 -11.91 22.90
N ARG A 22 -2.12 -12.74 22.25
CA ARG A 22 -0.68 -12.53 22.14
C ARG A 22 -0.32 -11.20 21.50
N VAL A 23 -1.09 -10.76 20.49
CA VAL A 23 -0.91 -9.43 19.90
C VAL A 23 -1.15 -8.34 20.94
N ILE A 24 -2.28 -8.41 21.68
CA ILE A 24 -2.66 -7.39 22.67
C ILE A 24 -1.63 -7.33 23.81
N ASP A 25 -1.24 -8.47 24.38
CA ASP A 25 -0.32 -8.57 25.53
C ASP A 25 1.09 -8.06 25.22
N THR A 26 1.50 -8.10 23.94
CA THR A 26 2.83 -7.65 23.52
C THR A 26 2.89 -6.18 23.13
N ILE A 27 1.75 -5.48 23.11
CA ILE A 27 1.72 -4.03 22.85
C ILE A 27 2.38 -3.28 24.02
N PRO A 28 3.38 -2.40 23.74
CA PRO A 28 4.08 -1.67 24.78
C PRO A 28 3.16 -0.75 25.59
N GLU A 29 3.47 -0.58 26.89
CA GLU A 29 2.69 0.24 27.84
C GLU A 29 2.59 1.72 27.48
N PHE A 30 3.50 2.25 26.64
CA PHE A 30 3.43 3.63 26.19
C PHE A 30 2.28 3.93 25.18
N VAL A 31 1.60 2.88 24.70
CA VAL A 31 0.45 2.98 23.81
C VAL A 31 -0.78 3.41 24.60
N ASP A 32 -1.38 4.52 24.20
CA ASP A 32 -2.49 5.13 24.93
C ASP A 32 -3.83 4.44 24.64
N GLN A 33 -4.02 3.95 23.40
CA GLN A 33 -5.28 3.33 22.98
C GLN A 33 -5.01 2.12 22.06
N ILE A 34 -5.73 1.02 22.31
CA ILE A 34 -5.75 -0.16 21.45
C ILE A 34 -7.16 -0.29 20.87
N ILE A 35 -7.30 -0.21 19.56
CA ILE A 35 -8.58 -0.31 18.85
C ILE A 35 -8.57 -1.60 18.05
N VAL A 36 -9.23 -2.63 18.55
CA VAL A 36 -9.39 -3.88 17.79
C VAL A 36 -10.70 -3.81 17.01
N VAL A 37 -10.61 -4.00 15.69
CA VAL A 37 -11.79 -4.06 14.83
C VAL A 37 -12.04 -5.51 14.42
N ASN A 38 -13.03 -6.13 15.06
CA ASN A 38 -13.50 -7.47 14.73
C ASN A 38 -14.38 -7.41 13.48
N ASP A 39 -13.90 -7.98 12.37
CA ASP A 39 -14.56 -7.92 11.06
C ASP A 39 -15.53 -9.10 10.84
N ASP A 40 -16.50 -9.28 11.77
CA ASP A 40 -17.51 -10.35 11.73
C ASP A 40 -16.85 -11.74 11.80
N SER A 41 -15.99 -11.95 12.81
CA SER A 41 -15.37 -13.27 13.07
C SER A 41 -16.41 -14.33 13.40
N THR A 42 -16.18 -15.55 12.90
CA THR A 42 -17.06 -16.72 13.10
C THR A 42 -16.54 -17.71 14.13
N ASP A 43 -15.34 -17.46 14.66
CA ASP A 43 -14.70 -18.21 15.74
C ASP A 43 -14.87 -17.50 17.11
N ASN A 44 -14.08 -17.89 18.10
CA ASN A 44 -14.15 -17.31 19.45
C ASN A 44 -13.46 -15.94 19.60
N THR A 45 -12.96 -15.33 18.51
CA THR A 45 -12.20 -14.05 18.57
C THR A 45 -12.95 -12.99 19.36
N LEU A 46 -14.25 -12.76 19.09
CA LEU A 46 -15.03 -11.74 19.80
C LEU A 46 -15.18 -12.02 21.30
N THR A 47 -15.47 -13.27 21.67
CA THR A 47 -15.60 -13.69 23.07
C THR A 47 -14.31 -13.46 23.84
N ILE A 48 -13.18 -13.76 23.22
CA ILE A 48 -11.84 -13.54 23.78
C ILE A 48 -11.60 -12.04 23.99
N LEU A 49 -11.87 -11.20 22.97
CA LEU A 49 -11.70 -9.76 23.06
C LEU A 49 -12.56 -9.12 24.14
N ASP A 50 -13.79 -9.57 24.33
CA ASP A 50 -14.69 -9.05 25.39
C ASP A 50 -14.21 -9.42 26.79
N ASN A 51 -13.52 -10.53 26.94
CA ASN A 51 -12.88 -10.89 28.21
C ASN A 51 -11.62 -10.05 28.46
N GLU A 52 -10.81 -9.80 27.44
CA GLU A 52 -9.57 -9.03 27.56
C GLU A 52 -9.79 -7.54 27.88
N LYS A 53 -10.94 -6.96 27.55
CA LYS A 53 -11.33 -5.60 28.00
C LYS A 53 -11.22 -5.40 29.51
N LYS A 54 -11.35 -6.46 30.31
CA LYS A 54 -11.24 -6.40 31.78
C LYS A 54 -9.81 -6.25 32.25
N HIS A 55 -8.85 -6.72 31.46
CA HIS A 55 -7.42 -6.73 31.79
C HIS A 55 -6.69 -5.54 31.13
N HIS A 56 -7.22 -5.01 30.04
CA HIS A 56 -6.66 -3.90 29.27
C HIS A 56 -7.63 -2.73 29.23
N PRO A 57 -7.59 -1.76 30.18
CA PRO A 57 -8.52 -0.64 30.25
C PRO A 57 -8.45 0.32 29.06
N ASN A 58 -7.34 0.29 28.30
CA ASN A 58 -7.14 1.05 27.06
C ASN A 58 -7.54 0.28 25.80
N LEU A 59 -8.17 -0.91 25.95
CA LEU A 59 -8.67 -1.71 24.82
C LEU A 59 -10.11 -1.34 24.47
N GLU A 60 -10.31 -0.90 23.25
CA GLU A 60 -11.62 -0.71 22.63
C GLU A 60 -11.83 -1.75 21.53
N VAL A 61 -12.98 -2.41 21.54
CA VAL A 61 -13.35 -3.41 20.52
C VAL A 61 -14.55 -2.90 19.75
N ILE A 62 -14.42 -2.78 18.43
CA ILE A 62 -15.48 -2.42 17.50
C ILE A 62 -15.79 -3.65 16.64
N SER A 63 -17.06 -4.06 16.58
CA SER A 63 -17.46 -5.23 15.81
C SER A 63 -18.32 -4.83 14.61
N HIS A 64 -17.98 -5.36 13.45
CA HIS A 64 -18.81 -5.25 12.26
C HIS A 64 -19.94 -6.30 12.28
N THR A 65 -21.09 -5.95 11.77
CA THR A 65 -22.23 -6.86 11.58
C THR A 65 -22.14 -7.68 10.30
N LYS A 66 -21.17 -7.36 9.43
CA LYS A 66 -20.88 -8.05 8.18
C LYS A 66 -19.42 -7.83 7.81
N ASN A 67 -18.73 -8.90 7.40
CA ASN A 67 -17.34 -8.82 6.97
C ASN A 67 -17.14 -7.83 5.82
N GLN A 68 -16.35 -6.78 6.08
CA GLN A 68 -16.01 -5.72 5.13
C GLN A 68 -14.61 -5.91 4.52
N GLY A 69 -13.82 -6.84 5.04
CA GLY A 69 -12.44 -7.10 4.67
C GLY A 69 -11.46 -6.19 5.41
N VAL A 70 -10.18 -6.56 5.37
CA VAL A 70 -9.11 -5.90 6.12
C VAL A 70 -9.08 -4.38 5.93
N GLY A 71 -9.32 -3.88 4.72
CA GLY A 71 -9.37 -2.43 4.46
C GLY A 71 -10.61 -1.77 5.08
N GLY A 72 -11.74 -2.48 5.18
CA GLY A 72 -12.92 -1.99 5.90
C GLY A 72 -12.66 -1.88 7.40
N ALA A 73 -12.01 -2.87 7.99
CA ALA A 73 -11.61 -2.84 9.40
C ALA A 73 -10.61 -1.70 9.68
N ILE A 74 -9.60 -1.52 8.82
CA ILE A 74 -8.64 -0.41 8.93
C ILE A 74 -9.37 0.95 8.82
N ALA A 75 -10.30 1.10 7.88
CA ALA A 75 -11.06 2.34 7.74
C ALA A 75 -11.86 2.67 9.00
N THR A 76 -12.50 1.67 9.62
CA THR A 76 -13.23 1.83 10.88
C THR A 76 -12.30 2.24 12.02
N GLY A 77 -11.16 1.54 12.18
CA GLY A 77 -10.17 1.88 13.19
C GLY A 77 -9.57 3.28 12.99
N TYR A 78 -9.27 3.67 11.77
CA TYR A 78 -8.80 5.01 11.43
C TYR A 78 -9.83 6.11 11.73
N LYS A 79 -11.12 5.89 11.44
CA LYS A 79 -12.18 6.81 11.83
C LYS A 79 -12.22 6.99 13.33
N ARG A 80 -12.17 5.90 14.08
CA ARG A 80 -12.17 5.94 15.53
C ARG A 80 -10.95 6.68 16.09
N ALA A 81 -9.76 6.39 15.59
CA ALA A 81 -8.53 7.09 15.97
C ALA A 81 -8.59 8.60 15.68
N LYS A 82 -9.19 8.97 14.53
CA LYS A 82 -9.45 10.37 14.17
C LYS A 82 -10.42 11.03 15.13
N ASP A 83 -11.52 10.36 15.51
CA ASP A 83 -12.54 10.88 16.41
C ASP A 83 -12.00 11.15 17.81
N ILE A 84 -11.11 10.31 18.32
CA ILE A 84 -10.43 10.50 19.61
C ILE A 84 -9.18 11.39 19.54
N ASN A 85 -8.86 11.90 18.36
CA ASN A 85 -7.82 12.92 18.12
C ASN A 85 -6.43 12.50 18.61
N VAL A 86 -6.00 11.26 18.35
CA VAL A 86 -4.63 10.79 18.68
C VAL A 86 -3.62 11.34 17.70
N ASP A 87 -2.38 11.61 18.18
CA ASP A 87 -1.32 12.18 17.34
C ASP A 87 -0.80 11.21 16.28
N VAL A 88 -0.67 9.92 16.64
CA VAL A 88 -0.13 8.88 15.74
C VAL A 88 -1.01 7.64 15.82
N THR A 89 -1.43 7.14 14.66
CA THR A 89 -2.19 5.89 14.55
C THR A 89 -1.35 4.83 13.84
N VAL A 90 -1.19 3.68 14.47
CA VAL A 90 -0.41 2.54 13.96
C VAL A 90 -1.37 1.43 13.54
N ILE A 91 -1.14 0.79 12.39
CA ILE A 91 -1.79 -0.48 12.04
C ILE A 91 -0.85 -1.63 12.43
N MET A 92 -1.35 -2.54 13.25
CA MET A 92 -0.69 -3.79 13.60
C MET A 92 -1.61 -4.96 13.25
N GLN A 93 -1.09 -5.98 12.57
CA GLN A 93 -1.92 -7.10 12.13
C GLN A 93 -2.23 -8.05 13.29
N GLY A 94 -3.46 -8.59 13.32
CA GLY A 94 -3.91 -9.52 14.36
C GLY A 94 -3.30 -10.93 14.29
N ASP A 95 -2.58 -11.25 13.22
CA ASP A 95 -1.93 -12.54 12.96
C ASP A 95 -0.52 -12.67 13.53
N PHE A 96 -0.09 -11.72 14.36
CA PHE A 96 1.24 -11.67 15.02
C PHE A 96 2.44 -11.62 14.04
N GLN A 97 2.25 -11.24 12.77
CA GLN A 97 3.36 -11.10 11.79
C GLN A 97 4.16 -9.79 11.96
N THR A 98 3.80 -8.97 12.94
CA THR A 98 4.46 -7.69 13.26
C THR A 98 5.14 -7.79 14.62
N ASP A 99 6.45 -7.49 14.69
CA ASP A 99 7.19 -7.47 15.95
C ASP A 99 6.91 -6.16 16.69
N PRO A 100 6.32 -6.21 17.91
CA PRO A 100 6.09 -4.99 18.70
C PRO A 100 7.37 -4.25 19.09
N ALA A 101 8.52 -4.93 19.09
CA ALA A 101 9.83 -4.31 19.34
C ALA A 101 10.23 -3.30 18.24
N ASP A 102 9.69 -3.43 17.05
CA ASP A 102 9.91 -2.48 15.94
C ASP A 102 9.01 -1.22 16.05
N LEU A 103 8.00 -1.19 16.96
CA LEU A 103 7.05 -0.09 17.09
C LEU A 103 7.72 1.27 17.31
N PRO A 104 8.71 1.45 18.21
CA PRO A 104 9.40 2.73 18.34
C PRO A 104 10.01 3.23 17.03
N SER A 105 10.62 2.32 16.25
CA SER A 105 11.24 2.68 14.97
C SER A 105 10.20 3.12 13.91
N ILE A 106 9.00 2.53 13.94
CA ILE A 106 7.89 2.86 13.04
C ILE A 106 7.31 4.23 13.36
N ILE A 107 7.15 4.60 14.64
CA ILE A 107 6.50 5.86 15.04
C ILE A 107 7.46 7.04 15.12
N GLU A 108 8.76 6.82 15.37
CA GLU A 108 9.75 7.88 15.61
C GLU A 108 9.77 8.96 14.52
N PRO A 109 9.81 8.64 13.19
CA PRO A 109 9.84 9.65 12.15
C PRO A 109 8.58 10.54 12.10
N ILE A 110 7.45 10.02 12.60
CA ILE A 110 6.18 10.77 12.68
C ILE A 110 6.18 11.64 13.94
N VAL A 111 6.61 11.10 15.06
CA VAL A 111 6.68 11.81 16.34
C VAL A 111 7.64 13.00 16.26
N SER A 112 8.77 12.85 15.53
CA SER A 112 9.71 13.95 15.25
C SER A 112 9.16 15.01 14.28
N GLY A 113 8.04 14.73 13.59
CA GLY A 113 7.45 15.63 12.59
C GLY A 113 8.16 15.63 11.23
N GLU A 114 9.10 14.70 11.02
CA GLU A 114 9.81 14.59 9.74
C GLU A 114 8.93 14.00 8.64
N ILE A 115 8.08 13.04 8.99
CA ILE A 115 7.32 12.18 8.07
C ILE A 115 5.85 12.16 8.48
N ASP A 116 4.98 12.00 7.50
CA ASP A 116 3.54 11.95 7.69
C ASP A 116 2.99 10.51 7.75
N TYR A 117 3.71 9.56 7.10
CA TYR A 117 3.36 8.15 7.07
C TYR A 117 4.61 7.27 7.00
N THR A 118 4.70 6.28 7.86
CA THR A 118 5.76 5.28 7.82
C THR A 118 5.23 3.92 7.42
N LYS A 119 6.06 3.16 6.73
CA LYS A 119 5.75 1.82 6.26
C LYS A 119 6.86 0.85 6.63
N GLY A 120 6.49 -0.22 7.33
CA GLY A 120 7.43 -1.27 7.67
C GLY A 120 7.91 -1.99 6.41
N ASN A 121 9.22 -2.14 6.26
CA ASN A 121 9.85 -2.80 5.13
C ASN A 121 10.56 -4.07 5.56
N ARG A 122 10.06 -5.21 5.11
CA ARG A 122 10.58 -6.55 5.41
C ARG A 122 11.68 -6.99 4.44
N LEU A 123 11.89 -6.26 3.33
CA LEU A 123 12.75 -6.69 2.23
C LEU A 123 14.20 -6.20 2.36
N PHE A 124 14.47 -5.21 3.21
CA PHE A 124 15.79 -4.59 3.33
C PHE A 124 16.81 -5.36 4.17
N ARG A 125 16.37 -6.27 5.02
CA ARG A 125 17.29 -7.08 5.82
C ARG A 125 17.87 -8.21 4.97
N GLY A 126 19.17 -8.44 5.05
CA GLY A 126 19.84 -9.52 4.29
C GLY A 126 19.25 -10.91 4.53
N GLU A 127 18.73 -11.14 5.74
CA GLU A 127 18.06 -12.38 6.16
C GLU A 127 16.68 -12.58 5.52
N SER A 128 16.10 -11.53 4.89
CA SER A 128 14.73 -11.57 4.37
C SER A 128 14.54 -12.59 3.26
N TRP A 129 15.59 -12.85 2.46
CA TRP A 129 15.55 -13.84 1.41
C TRP A 129 15.39 -15.27 1.95
N ASP A 130 16.02 -15.58 3.07
CA ASP A 130 15.99 -16.91 3.69
C ASP A 130 14.71 -17.09 4.55
N MET A 131 14.20 -16.01 5.13
CA MET A 131 13.03 -16.05 6.01
C MET A 131 11.71 -16.01 5.26
N ILE A 132 11.64 -15.32 4.11
CA ILE A 132 10.41 -15.17 3.32
C ILE A 132 10.39 -16.23 2.21
N PRO A 133 9.30 -17.01 2.04
CA PRO A 133 9.18 -17.93 0.90
C PRO A 133 9.47 -17.20 -0.43
N HIS A 134 10.37 -17.71 -1.24
CA HIS A 134 10.90 -17.04 -2.44
C HIS A 134 9.80 -16.55 -3.40
N TYR A 135 8.73 -17.35 -3.60
CA TYR A 135 7.61 -16.95 -4.45
C TYR A 135 6.84 -15.74 -3.89
N ARG A 136 6.77 -15.60 -2.54
CA ARG A 136 6.17 -14.41 -1.88
C ARG A 136 7.11 -13.21 -2.01
N TYR A 137 8.41 -13.42 -1.81
CA TYR A 137 9.40 -12.36 -1.96
C TYR A 137 9.36 -11.74 -3.37
N LEU A 138 9.43 -12.59 -4.41
CA LEU A 138 9.36 -12.14 -5.81
C LEU A 138 8.01 -11.51 -6.15
N GLY A 139 6.90 -12.11 -5.71
CA GLY A 139 5.56 -11.58 -5.92
C GLY A 139 5.36 -10.21 -5.26
N ASN A 140 5.82 -10.04 -4.03
CA ASN A 140 5.78 -8.76 -3.31
C ASN A 140 6.66 -7.70 -3.98
N SER A 141 7.86 -8.06 -4.43
CA SER A 141 8.78 -7.15 -5.12
C SER A 141 8.19 -6.66 -6.45
N PHE A 142 7.59 -7.59 -7.22
CA PHE A 142 6.92 -7.26 -8.48
C PHE A 142 5.71 -6.34 -8.27
N LEU A 143 4.87 -6.66 -7.29
CA LEU A 143 3.70 -5.83 -6.96
C LEU A 143 4.13 -4.47 -6.41
N SER A 144 5.21 -4.42 -5.63
CA SER A 144 5.78 -3.16 -5.13
C SER A 144 6.28 -2.28 -6.27
N PHE A 145 6.89 -2.87 -7.31
CA PHE A 145 7.30 -2.11 -8.51
C PHE A 145 6.11 -1.40 -9.18
N PHE A 146 5.00 -2.11 -9.41
CA PHE A 146 3.80 -1.47 -9.97
C PHE A 146 3.16 -0.46 -9.02
N THR A 147 3.27 -0.69 -7.70
CA THR A 147 2.79 0.27 -6.71
C THR A 147 3.62 1.56 -6.72
N LYS A 148 4.95 1.48 -6.92
CA LYS A 148 5.79 2.67 -7.12
C LYS A 148 5.28 3.54 -8.26
N ILE A 149 5.04 2.92 -9.43
CA ILE A 149 4.49 3.62 -10.59
C ILE A 149 3.11 4.22 -10.30
N ALA A 150 2.22 3.44 -9.68
CA ALA A 150 0.85 3.89 -9.44
C ALA A 150 0.77 4.97 -8.35
N SER A 151 1.56 4.84 -7.28
CA SER A 151 1.54 5.77 -6.15
C SER A 151 2.45 6.98 -6.31
N GLY A 152 3.51 6.90 -7.14
CA GLY A 152 4.53 7.94 -7.26
C GLY A 152 5.56 7.94 -6.12
N TYR A 153 5.48 7.02 -5.16
CA TYR A 153 6.49 6.85 -4.12
C TYR A 153 7.56 5.84 -4.59
N TRP A 154 8.49 6.30 -5.39
CA TRP A 154 9.51 5.47 -6.02
C TRP A 154 10.51 4.83 -5.06
N HIS A 155 10.66 5.40 -3.86
CA HIS A 155 11.57 4.93 -2.81
C HIS A 155 10.97 3.82 -1.95
N ILE A 156 9.64 3.61 -1.92
CA ILE A 156 9.00 2.57 -1.10
C ILE A 156 9.27 1.19 -1.69
N ALA A 157 9.95 0.31 -0.94
CA ALA A 157 10.34 -1.01 -1.42
C ALA A 157 9.32 -2.11 -1.09
N ASP A 158 8.72 -2.11 0.11
CA ASP A 158 7.71 -3.10 0.51
C ASP A 158 6.31 -2.45 0.61
N SER A 159 5.61 -2.37 -0.51
CA SER A 159 4.24 -1.84 -0.52
C SER A 159 3.21 -2.75 0.14
N GLN A 160 3.56 -4.01 0.43
CA GLN A 160 2.62 -5.02 0.91
C GLN A 160 2.63 -5.21 2.42
N SER A 161 3.58 -4.64 3.13
CA SER A 161 3.62 -4.69 4.59
C SER A 161 2.38 -4.03 5.21
N GLY A 162 1.77 -4.68 6.19
CA GLY A 162 0.65 -4.14 6.96
C GLY A 162 1.08 -3.33 8.19
N TYR A 163 2.35 -3.34 8.58
CA TYR A 163 2.85 -2.55 9.71
C TYR A 163 3.14 -1.12 9.25
N THR A 164 2.29 -0.20 9.65
CA THR A 164 2.35 1.19 9.18
C THR A 164 1.93 2.14 10.29
N ALA A 165 2.43 3.39 10.27
CA ALA A 165 1.92 4.44 11.12
C ALA A 165 1.61 5.69 10.31
N ILE A 166 0.65 6.48 10.78
CA ILE A 166 0.17 7.71 10.15
C ILE A 166 0.02 8.81 11.19
N SER A 167 0.40 10.03 10.84
CA SER A 167 0.14 11.22 11.66
C SER A 167 -1.34 11.59 11.62
N HIS A 168 -1.84 12.25 12.67
CA HIS A 168 -3.21 12.76 12.72
C HIS A 168 -3.54 13.64 11.50
N ASN A 169 -2.62 14.53 11.13
CA ASN A 169 -2.82 15.44 10.00
C ASN A 169 -3.00 14.68 8.68
N ALA A 170 -2.14 13.71 8.40
CA ALA A 170 -2.26 12.88 7.19
C ALA A 170 -3.53 12.02 7.22
N LEU A 171 -3.90 11.49 8.40
CA LEU A 171 -5.13 10.74 8.58
C LEU A 171 -6.37 11.59 8.27
N CYS A 172 -6.37 12.87 8.64
CA CYS A 172 -7.44 13.79 8.33
C CYS A 172 -7.61 14.09 6.84
N LEU A 173 -6.53 13.99 6.05
CA LEU A 173 -6.56 14.18 4.59
C LEU A 173 -7.08 12.96 3.84
N LEU A 174 -7.08 11.77 4.47
CA LEU A 174 -7.54 10.55 3.81
C LEU A 174 -9.06 10.51 3.70
N ASP A 175 -9.54 10.18 2.49
CA ASP A 175 -10.93 9.80 2.24
C ASP A 175 -11.16 8.36 2.73
N LEU A 176 -11.52 8.24 4.03
CA LEU A 176 -11.70 6.96 4.72
C LEU A 176 -12.94 6.19 4.25
N ASP A 177 -13.97 6.89 3.76
CA ASP A 177 -15.20 6.27 3.28
C ASP A 177 -14.99 5.49 1.99
N ASN A 178 -14.07 5.96 1.15
CA ASN A 178 -13.73 5.38 -0.13
C ASN A 178 -12.40 4.61 -0.11
N LEU A 179 -11.94 4.14 1.06
CA LEU A 179 -10.79 3.23 1.12
C LEU A 179 -11.10 1.87 0.51
N TYR A 180 -10.12 1.30 -0.17
CA TYR A 180 -10.24 -0.03 -0.74
C TYR A 180 -10.39 -1.09 0.36
N LYS A 181 -11.47 -1.86 0.33
CA LYS A 181 -11.90 -2.70 1.47
C LYS A 181 -11.15 -4.04 1.62
N ARG A 182 -10.35 -4.45 0.63
CA ARG A 182 -9.67 -5.75 0.63
C ARG A 182 -8.14 -5.59 0.68
N TYR A 183 -7.38 -6.63 0.35
CA TYR A 183 -5.91 -6.71 0.47
C TYR A 183 -5.10 -5.58 -0.22
N GLY A 184 -5.66 -4.83 -1.14
CA GLY A 184 -4.99 -3.68 -1.77
C GLY A 184 -5.07 -2.37 -0.99
N VAL A 185 -5.58 -2.34 0.24
CA VAL A 185 -5.80 -1.11 1.02
C VAL A 185 -4.53 -0.28 1.20
N PHE A 186 -3.40 -0.90 1.49
CA PHE A 186 -2.14 -0.17 1.67
C PHE A 186 -1.64 0.49 0.38
N ASN A 187 -1.90 -0.14 -0.77
CA ASN A 187 -1.60 0.46 -2.07
C ASN A 187 -2.51 1.67 -2.35
N ASP A 188 -3.80 1.57 -1.99
CA ASP A 188 -4.76 2.68 -2.12
C ASP A 188 -4.40 3.85 -1.20
N ILE A 189 -3.99 3.56 0.05
CA ILE A 189 -3.51 4.57 1.00
C ILE A 189 -2.31 5.32 0.41
N LEU A 190 -1.29 4.61 -0.12
CA LEU A 190 -0.13 5.25 -0.74
C LEU A 190 -0.52 6.17 -1.90
N ILE A 191 -1.44 5.74 -2.77
CA ILE A 191 -1.92 6.57 -3.88
C ILE A 191 -2.61 7.84 -3.37
N LYS A 192 -3.48 7.72 -2.36
CA LYS A 192 -4.21 8.85 -1.77
C LYS A 192 -3.27 9.81 -1.03
N LEU A 193 -2.31 9.29 -0.26
CA LEU A 193 -1.29 10.11 0.41
C LEU A 193 -0.43 10.91 -0.58
N ASN A 194 -0.08 10.31 -1.73
CA ASN A 194 0.69 11.03 -2.77
C ASN A 194 -0.13 12.15 -3.42
N ILE A 195 -1.43 11.95 -3.62
CA ILE A 195 -2.33 13.01 -4.12
C ILE A 195 -2.35 14.20 -3.15
N GLU A 196 -2.22 13.95 -1.85
CA GLU A 196 -2.20 14.98 -0.79
C GLU A 196 -0.77 15.48 -0.47
N ASN A 197 0.25 15.07 -1.23
CA ASN A 197 1.66 15.42 -1.03
C ASN A 197 2.21 15.07 0.37
N CYS A 198 1.69 14.02 1.00
CA CYS A 198 2.22 13.54 2.28
C CYS A 198 3.60 12.90 2.11
N ARG A 199 4.47 13.10 3.11
CA ARG A 199 5.82 12.51 3.14
C ARG A 199 5.73 11.08 3.68
N VAL A 200 6.34 10.12 2.97
CA VAL A 200 6.28 8.69 3.31
C VAL A 200 7.67 8.10 3.37
N ARG A 201 7.95 7.29 4.39
CA ARG A 201 9.25 6.63 4.57
C ARG A 201 9.11 5.13 4.86
N ASP A 202 9.97 4.32 4.24
CA ASP A 202 10.18 2.92 4.63
C ASP A 202 11.01 2.84 5.91
N VAL A 203 10.58 2.01 6.85
CA VAL A 203 11.30 1.68 8.08
C VAL A 203 11.60 0.19 8.08
N SER A 204 12.88 -0.19 8.23
CA SER A 204 13.28 -1.60 8.27
C SER A 204 12.70 -2.31 9.48
N ILE A 205 11.93 -3.36 9.25
CA ILE A 205 11.33 -4.19 10.28
C ILE A 205 11.78 -5.66 10.16
N ARG A 206 11.68 -6.41 11.24
CA ARG A 206 11.97 -7.84 11.24
C ARG A 206 10.78 -8.62 10.66
N PRO A 207 10.98 -9.45 9.63
CA PRO A 207 9.93 -10.35 9.13
C PRO A 207 9.67 -11.46 10.14
N VAL A 208 8.39 -11.68 10.50
CA VAL A 208 7.95 -12.77 11.38
C VAL A 208 7.11 -13.73 10.54
N TYR A 209 7.53 -15.01 10.48
CA TYR A 209 6.84 -16.06 9.74
C TYR A 209 6.86 -17.38 10.53
N ASN A 210 6.03 -18.34 10.11
CA ASN A 210 5.95 -19.70 10.69
C ASN A 210 5.48 -19.75 12.16
N ILE A 211 4.58 -18.85 12.53
CA ILE A 211 3.98 -18.79 13.89
C ILE A 211 2.58 -19.41 13.96
N GLY A 212 2.15 -20.15 12.93
CA GLY A 212 0.84 -20.81 12.86
C GLY A 212 -0.20 -20.04 12.03
N GLU A 213 0.20 -18.97 11.38
CA GLU A 213 -0.68 -18.16 10.50
C GLU A 213 -1.19 -18.95 9.31
N LYS A 214 -2.48 -18.80 9.00
CA LYS A 214 -3.11 -19.36 7.79
C LYS A 214 -3.29 -18.28 6.74
N SER A 215 -2.55 -18.37 5.64
CA SER A 215 -2.74 -17.45 4.52
C SER A 215 -4.06 -17.69 3.81
N GLY A 216 -5.01 -16.79 3.95
CA GLY A 216 -6.29 -16.78 3.19
C GLY A 216 -6.17 -16.21 1.77
N ILE A 217 -4.97 -15.87 1.30
CA ILE A 217 -4.77 -15.17 0.03
C ILE A 217 -4.85 -16.15 -1.15
N ARG A 218 -5.84 -15.96 -2.01
CA ARG A 218 -5.97 -16.67 -3.30
C ARG A 218 -5.37 -15.79 -4.41
N LEU A 219 -4.11 -16.04 -4.79
CA LEU A 219 -3.34 -15.21 -5.73
C LEU A 219 -4.09 -14.90 -7.04
N TRP A 220 -4.73 -15.89 -7.66
CA TRP A 220 -5.49 -15.73 -8.90
C TRP A 220 -6.66 -14.74 -8.79
N LYS A 221 -7.23 -14.52 -7.59
CA LYS A 221 -8.28 -13.52 -7.36
C LYS A 221 -7.70 -12.16 -6.97
N VAL A 222 -6.59 -12.17 -6.28
CA VAL A 222 -5.97 -10.95 -5.73
C VAL A 222 -5.21 -10.18 -6.82
N ILE A 223 -4.46 -10.86 -7.70
CA ILE A 223 -3.68 -10.21 -8.76
C ILE A 223 -4.56 -9.33 -9.67
N PRO A 224 -5.65 -9.81 -10.28
CA PRO A 224 -6.49 -8.97 -11.14
C PRO A 224 -7.13 -7.79 -10.41
N THR A 225 -7.53 -7.98 -9.14
CA THR A 225 -8.19 -6.94 -8.36
C THR A 225 -7.22 -5.83 -7.97
N ILE A 226 -5.99 -6.18 -7.55
CA ILE A 226 -4.95 -5.20 -7.25
C ILE A 226 -4.46 -4.51 -8.52
N SER A 227 -4.26 -5.23 -9.63
CA SER A 227 -3.88 -4.62 -10.92
C SER A 227 -4.90 -3.57 -11.37
N ARG A 228 -6.21 -3.87 -11.25
CA ARG A 228 -7.27 -2.90 -11.54
C ARG A 228 -7.23 -1.70 -10.60
N LEU A 229 -6.97 -1.93 -9.29
CA LEU A 229 -6.82 -0.87 -8.31
C LEU A 229 -5.66 0.06 -8.67
N LEU A 230 -4.47 -0.50 -8.94
CA LEU A 230 -3.28 0.25 -9.30
C LEU A 230 -3.47 1.04 -10.61
N PHE A 231 -4.06 0.40 -11.62
CA PHE A 231 -4.36 1.06 -12.90
C PHE A 231 -5.29 2.26 -12.71
N ARG A 232 -6.42 2.06 -12.03
CA ARG A 232 -7.36 3.16 -11.74
C ARG A 232 -6.74 4.24 -10.85
N GLY A 233 -5.99 3.81 -9.83
CA GLY A 233 -5.30 4.70 -8.91
C GLY A 233 -4.25 5.57 -9.61
N PHE A 234 -3.47 4.98 -10.54
CA PHE A 234 -2.51 5.71 -11.36
C PHE A 234 -3.17 6.85 -12.15
N PHE A 235 -4.23 6.55 -12.91
CA PHE A 235 -4.92 7.60 -13.70
C PHE A 235 -5.63 8.62 -12.81
N LYS A 236 -6.23 8.18 -11.68
CA LYS A 236 -6.82 9.10 -10.69
C LYS A 236 -5.77 10.05 -10.14
N ARG A 237 -4.59 9.55 -9.76
CA ARG A 237 -3.47 10.36 -9.28
C ARG A 237 -2.97 11.32 -10.36
N LEU A 238 -2.73 10.83 -11.58
CA LEU A 238 -2.32 11.69 -12.71
C LEU A 238 -3.30 12.84 -12.90
N PHE A 239 -4.59 12.55 -12.92
CA PHE A 239 -5.60 13.58 -13.19
C PHE A 239 -5.74 14.56 -12.01
N ILE A 240 -5.87 14.06 -10.77
CA ILE A 240 -6.09 14.95 -9.62
C ILE A 240 -4.85 15.76 -9.30
N LYS A 241 -3.69 15.09 -9.20
CA LYS A 241 -2.44 15.74 -8.75
C LYS A 241 -1.85 16.66 -9.81
N TYR A 242 -1.77 16.18 -11.08
CA TYR A 242 -1.02 16.84 -12.15
C TYR A 242 -1.89 17.54 -13.20
N VAL A 243 -3.21 17.57 -13.06
CA VAL A 243 -4.11 18.36 -13.92
C VAL A 243 -4.95 19.30 -13.09
N ILE A 244 -5.56 18.82 -11.98
CA ILE A 244 -6.48 19.65 -11.18
C ILE A 244 -5.73 20.49 -10.14
N LYS A 245 -4.87 19.85 -9.28
CA LYS A 245 -4.20 20.55 -8.18
C LYS A 245 -3.05 21.43 -8.69
N ASP A 246 -2.24 20.89 -9.59
CA ASP A 246 -1.10 21.60 -10.18
C ASP A 246 -0.81 21.05 -11.57
N PHE A 247 -0.90 21.92 -12.59
CA PHE A 247 -0.67 21.46 -13.96
C PHE A 247 0.81 21.18 -14.20
N HIS A 248 1.16 19.90 -14.41
CA HIS A 248 2.52 19.49 -14.69
C HIS A 248 2.65 18.89 -16.11
N PRO A 249 3.67 19.31 -16.90
CA PRO A 249 3.87 18.82 -18.28
C PRO A 249 4.04 17.31 -18.43
N LEU A 250 4.38 16.58 -17.35
CA LEU A 250 4.50 15.11 -17.38
C LEU A 250 3.25 14.41 -17.90
N VAL A 251 2.06 15.02 -17.74
CA VAL A 251 0.80 14.48 -18.27
C VAL A 251 0.83 14.40 -19.79
N LEU A 252 1.43 15.38 -20.48
CA LEU A 252 1.57 15.40 -21.92
C LEU A 252 2.48 14.26 -22.39
N PHE A 253 3.58 13.99 -21.67
CA PHE A 253 4.50 12.89 -21.99
C PHE A 253 3.81 11.53 -21.80
N TYR A 254 3.08 11.31 -20.70
CA TYR A 254 2.30 10.09 -20.52
C TYR A 254 1.23 9.94 -21.61
N SER A 255 0.48 11.01 -21.90
CA SER A 255 -0.58 10.97 -22.93
C SER A 255 -0.03 10.63 -24.31
N PHE A 256 1.10 11.23 -24.69
CA PHE A 256 1.76 10.94 -25.96
C PHE A 256 2.25 9.49 -26.02
N SER A 257 2.88 8.99 -24.94
CA SER A 257 3.32 7.60 -24.85
C SER A 257 2.17 6.60 -24.93
N PHE A 258 1.06 6.85 -24.20
CA PHE A 258 -0.13 6.00 -24.23
C PHE A 258 -0.86 6.01 -25.58
N LEU A 259 -0.65 7.01 -26.40
CA LEU A 259 -1.13 7.03 -27.79
C LEU A 259 -0.18 6.29 -28.73
N THR A 260 1.11 6.58 -28.65
CA THR A 260 2.10 6.11 -29.63
C THR A 260 2.49 4.64 -29.45
N LEU A 261 2.58 4.13 -28.21
CA LEU A 261 2.93 2.73 -27.97
C LEU A 261 1.88 1.73 -28.48
N PRO A 262 0.56 1.88 -28.21
CA PRO A 262 -0.44 1.02 -28.83
C PRO A 262 -0.48 1.13 -30.34
N LEU A 263 -0.30 2.36 -30.89
CA LEU A 263 -0.24 2.57 -32.33
C LEU A 263 0.97 1.87 -32.95
N SER A 264 2.14 1.90 -32.30
CA SER A 264 3.32 1.16 -32.75
C SER A 264 3.04 -0.34 -32.83
N PHE A 265 2.31 -0.89 -31.85
CA PHE A 265 1.95 -2.31 -31.86
C PHE A 265 1.05 -2.69 -33.05
N ILE A 266 0.15 -1.82 -33.47
CA ILE A 266 -0.67 -2.03 -34.69
C ILE A 266 0.23 -2.13 -35.93
N PHE A 267 1.23 -1.24 -36.06
CA PHE A 267 2.18 -1.30 -37.17
C PHE A 267 3.11 -2.51 -37.11
N LEU A 268 3.46 -2.97 -35.90
CA LEU A 268 4.18 -4.24 -35.72
C LEU A 268 3.35 -5.42 -36.26
N CYS A 269 2.09 -5.53 -35.85
CA CYS A 269 1.21 -6.59 -36.35
C CYS A 269 1.05 -6.55 -37.88
N ARG A 270 0.91 -5.33 -38.46
CA ARG A 270 0.84 -5.13 -39.91
C ARG A 270 2.13 -5.56 -40.61
N THR A 271 3.28 -5.32 -40.00
CA THR A 271 4.59 -5.75 -40.50
C THR A 271 4.69 -7.29 -40.55
N PHE A 272 4.31 -7.96 -39.48
CA PHE A 272 4.27 -9.43 -39.45
C PHE A 272 3.26 -10.02 -40.43
N TYR A 273 2.06 -9.44 -40.52
CA TYR A 273 1.04 -9.86 -41.48
C TYR A 273 1.54 -9.77 -42.94
N GLY A 274 2.20 -8.68 -43.31
CA GLY A 274 2.79 -8.49 -44.66
C GLY A 274 3.87 -9.52 -44.96
N TYR A 275 4.74 -9.81 -43.95
CA TYR A 275 5.79 -10.83 -44.06
C TYR A 275 5.21 -12.23 -44.28
N PHE A 276 4.25 -12.64 -43.46
CA PHE A 276 3.70 -14.01 -43.53
C PHE A 276 2.78 -14.22 -44.76
N THR A 277 2.10 -13.19 -45.24
CA THR A 277 1.17 -13.34 -46.38
C THR A 277 1.82 -13.11 -47.74
N ARG A 278 2.81 -12.21 -47.82
CA ARG A 278 3.42 -11.75 -49.09
C ARG A 278 4.91 -12.08 -49.20
N GLY A 279 5.54 -12.62 -48.14
CA GLY A 279 6.99 -12.85 -48.10
C GLY A 279 7.83 -11.58 -48.03
N VAL A 280 7.21 -10.39 -47.90
CA VAL A 280 7.88 -9.09 -47.95
C VAL A 280 7.48 -8.24 -46.75
N VAL A 281 8.47 -7.62 -46.13
CA VAL A 281 8.27 -6.65 -45.05
C VAL A 281 7.81 -5.33 -45.62
N PRO A 282 6.60 -4.80 -45.29
CA PRO A 282 6.16 -3.50 -45.78
C PRO A 282 7.04 -2.37 -45.21
N PRO A 283 7.85 -1.65 -46.01
CA PRO A 283 8.89 -0.74 -45.52
C PRO A 283 8.29 0.41 -44.68
N THR A 284 7.20 1.00 -45.13
CA THR A 284 6.55 2.10 -44.41
C THR A 284 6.00 1.68 -43.06
N SER A 285 5.37 0.49 -42.98
CA SER A 285 4.84 -0.01 -41.68
C SER A 285 5.94 -0.32 -40.72
N HIS A 286 7.05 -0.90 -41.20
CA HIS A 286 8.23 -1.20 -40.40
C HIS A 286 8.89 0.08 -39.87
N LEU A 287 9.08 1.08 -40.70
CA LEU A 287 9.64 2.38 -40.32
C LEU A 287 8.76 3.09 -39.27
N LEU A 288 7.42 3.12 -39.50
CA LEU A 288 6.47 3.72 -38.56
C LEU A 288 6.44 2.99 -37.22
N PHE A 289 6.55 1.66 -37.22
CA PHE A 289 6.67 0.88 -35.98
C PHE A 289 7.87 1.37 -35.14
N TRP A 290 9.08 1.41 -35.73
CA TRP A 290 10.27 1.82 -35.00
C TRP A 290 10.21 3.27 -34.51
N PHE A 291 9.75 4.18 -35.38
CA PHE A 291 9.60 5.59 -35.01
C PHE A 291 8.66 5.78 -33.81
N LEU A 292 7.46 5.20 -33.89
CA LEU A 292 6.47 5.31 -32.81
C LEU A 292 6.89 4.57 -31.54
N PHE A 293 7.52 3.42 -31.68
CA PHE A 293 8.01 2.63 -30.55
C PHE A 293 9.12 3.36 -29.79
N ILE A 294 10.15 3.83 -30.50
CA ILE A 294 11.28 4.54 -29.87
C ILE A 294 10.78 5.84 -29.24
N SER A 295 10.00 6.64 -29.97
CA SER A 295 9.44 7.89 -29.44
C SER A 295 8.54 7.64 -28.23
N GLY A 296 7.69 6.60 -28.29
CA GLY A 296 6.79 6.23 -27.21
C GLY A 296 7.51 5.78 -25.95
N ILE A 297 8.54 4.92 -26.07
CA ILE A 297 9.38 4.48 -24.95
C ILE A 297 10.15 5.66 -24.36
N GLN A 298 10.75 6.49 -25.20
CA GLN A 298 11.52 7.65 -24.74
C GLN A 298 10.64 8.63 -23.95
N THR A 299 9.45 8.94 -24.44
CA THR A 299 8.52 9.84 -23.73
C THR A 299 7.97 9.20 -22.46
N LEU A 300 7.75 7.86 -22.42
CA LEU A 300 7.38 7.16 -21.22
C LEU A 300 8.46 7.27 -20.13
N LEU A 301 9.72 7.06 -20.49
CA LEU A 301 10.84 7.17 -19.56
C LEU A 301 11.00 8.60 -19.03
N PHE A 302 10.83 9.62 -19.88
CA PHE A 302 10.82 11.01 -19.42
C PHE A 302 9.66 11.31 -18.48
N ALA A 303 8.44 10.82 -18.79
CA ALA A 303 7.30 10.99 -17.91
C ALA A 303 7.54 10.37 -16.53
N MET A 304 8.10 9.15 -16.49
CA MET A 304 8.48 8.49 -15.24
C MET A 304 9.57 9.25 -14.48
N TRP A 305 10.57 9.77 -15.17
CA TRP A 305 11.63 10.57 -14.56
C TRP A 305 11.08 11.86 -13.93
N PHE A 306 10.23 12.60 -14.67
CA PHE A 306 9.57 13.79 -14.12
C PHE A 306 8.68 13.46 -12.93
N ASP A 307 7.97 12.32 -12.95
CA ASP A 307 7.17 11.85 -11.81
C ASP A 307 8.06 11.55 -10.58
N MET A 308 9.22 10.93 -10.80
CA MET A 308 10.21 10.69 -9.74
C MET A 308 10.76 11.99 -9.15
N GLU A 309 11.13 12.95 -10.00
CA GLU A 309 11.72 14.22 -9.57
C GLU A 309 10.69 15.08 -8.83
N TYR A 310 9.45 15.15 -9.33
CA TYR A 310 8.36 15.89 -8.67
C TYR A 310 8.04 15.37 -7.27
N ASN A 311 8.14 14.05 -7.07
CA ASN A 311 7.85 13.42 -5.78
C ASN A 311 9.10 13.22 -4.91
N ARG A 312 10.25 13.77 -5.29
CA ARG A 312 11.54 13.55 -4.63
C ARG A 312 11.54 13.97 -3.15
N ASP A 313 10.87 15.06 -2.83
CA ASP A 313 10.83 15.62 -1.49
C ASP A 313 9.76 14.98 -0.58
N LEU A 314 9.03 13.99 -1.09
CA LEU A 314 8.02 13.23 -0.33
C LEU A 314 8.60 11.97 0.37
N LYS A 315 9.91 11.95 0.66
CA LYS A 315 10.61 10.83 1.30
C LYS A 315 11.26 11.23 2.64
#